data_f3eef85c46d9ec9ef355000de3f431ae
#
_entry.id   f3eef85c46d9ec9ef355000de3f431ae
#
_cell.length_a   1.000
_cell.length_b   1.000
_cell.length_c   1.000
_cell.angle_alpha   90.00
_cell.angle_beta   90.00
_cell.angle_gamma   90.00
#
_symmetry.space_group_name_H-M   'P 1'
#
loop_
_entity.id
_entity.type
_entity.pdbx_description
1 polymer ?
#
loop_
_entity_poly.entity_id
_entity_poly.type
_entity_poly.pdbx_seq_one_letter_code
_entity_poly.pdbx_strand_id
1 'polypeptide(L)'
;MNGSQRDIIPMAEFVNLIKYLKKRLTVLVGMFILGLGIGYPISGDIISWFLQANGYLPDDVELIIIQPMEVILLRLRIATQIGIGLVLATLIIDLSWNGKKLINKSNKNENGLYSTKIMRLSLVLFSSIGLGIIGAIYAHNVLIPMLLDFLAKDASAVGLTNTWQLQSWLGFVTGLFFASVISFQTPLAVLLLLRTGIISRDFVTDNRGLIWFSALLLGAVLSPPDPVSMFLVGGPMVILLEISLLVDRISK
;
A
#
# COMPACT_ATOMS: atom_id res chain seq x y z
N MET A 1 11.21 -44.85 2.70
CA MET A 1 10.46 -43.78 3.40
C MET A 1 11.30 -42.51 3.26
N ASN A 2 11.07 -41.72 2.21
CA ASN A 2 11.72 -40.42 2.02
C ASN A 2 10.75 -39.36 2.52
N GLY A 3 11.01 -38.81 3.71
CA GLY A 3 10.34 -37.65 4.23
C GLY A 3 10.76 -36.43 3.42
N SER A 4 9.92 -36.03 2.48
CA SER A 4 10.02 -34.73 1.84
C SER A 4 9.88 -33.67 2.92
N GLN A 5 10.99 -33.07 3.35
CA GLN A 5 10.97 -31.79 4.05
C GLN A 5 10.24 -30.79 3.16
N ARG A 6 8.99 -30.50 3.48
CA ARG A 6 8.29 -29.31 2.99
C ARG A 6 8.98 -28.14 3.62
N ASP A 7 9.90 -27.53 2.92
CA ASP A 7 10.43 -26.23 3.28
C ASP A 7 9.24 -25.26 3.40
N ILE A 8 8.97 -24.83 4.61
CA ILE A 8 7.80 -24.04 5.00
C ILE A 8 7.79 -22.66 4.31
N ILE A 9 8.91 -22.27 3.69
CA ILE A 9 9.03 -21.08 2.84
C ILE A 9 9.95 -21.48 1.68
N PRO A 10 9.53 -21.37 0.41
CA PRO A 10 10.42 -21.56 -0.72
C PRO A 10 11.47 -20.44 -0.71
N MET A 11 12.57 -20.72 -0.04
CA MET A 11 13.72 -19.84 0.16
C MET A 11 14.21 -19.24 -1.18
N ALA A 12 14.05 -19.97 -2.28
CA ALA A 12 14.46 -19.55 -3.62
C ALA A 12 13.67 -18.33 -4.14
N GLU A 13 12.35 -18.28 -3.93
CA GLU A 13 11.52 -17.16 -4.40
C GLU A 13 11.77 -15.89 -3.58
N PHE A 14 11.92 -16.04 -2.27
CA PHE A 14 12.28 -14.94 -1.38
C PHE A 14 13.68 -14.37 -1.69
N VAL A 15 14.65 -15.24 -1.94
CA VAL A 15 16.00 -14.84 -2.37
C VAL A 15 15.99 -14.10 -3.71
N ASN A 16 15.16 -14.54 -4.67
CA ASN A 16 15.02 -13.85 -5.95
C ASN A 16 14.44 -12.45 -5.80
N LEU A 17 13.46 -12.29 -4.94
CA LEU A 17 12.85 -10.99 -4.62
C LEU A 17 13.87 -10.05 -3.95
N ILE A 18 14.64 -10.54 -2.99
CA ILE A 18 15.72 -9.76 -2.35
C ILE A 18 16.80 -9.37 -3.36
N LYS A 19 17.24 -10.27 -4.23
CA LYS A 19 18.22 -9.97 -5.29
C LYS A 19 17.71 -8.89 -6.24
N TYR A 20 16.43 -8.93 -6.58
CA TYR A 20 15.80 -7.91 -7.40
C TYR A 20 15.83 -6.54 -6.72
N LEU A 21 15.38 -6.47 -5.46
CA LEU A 21 15.36 -5.23 -4.67
C LEU A 21 16.77 -4.65 -4.49
N LYS A 22 17.76 -5.49 -4.15
CA LYS A 22 19.16 -5.04 -4.02
C LYS A 22 19.71 -4.42 -5.31
N LYS A 23 19.38 -5.00 -6.48
CA LYS A 23 19.84 -4.48 -7.77
C LYS A 23 19.24 -3.10 -8.09
N ARG A 24 18.08 -2.77 -7.52
CA ARG A 24 17.35 -1.52 -7.78
C ARG A 24 17.48 -0.50 -6.64
N LEU A 25 18.18 -0.86 -5.58
CA LEU A 25 18.24 -0.06 -4.34
C LEU A 25 18.62 1.41 -4.60
N THR A 26 19.62 1.67 -5.44
CA THR A 26 20.06 3.05 -5.75
C THR A 26 18.97 3.88 -6.40
N VAL A 27 18.20 3.29 -7.34
CA VAL A 27 17.08 3.98 -7.99
C VAL A 27 15.95 4.22 -6.99
N LEU A 28 15.64 3.22 -6.15
CA LEU A 28 14.58 3.34 -5.14
C LEU A 28 14.91 4.39 -4.09
N VAL A 29 16.15 4.44 -3.62
CA VAL A 29 16.62 5.50 -2.70
C VAL A 29 16.55 6.87 -3.37
N GLY A 30 16.97 6.99 -4.63
CA GLY A 30 16.85 8.23 -5.38
C GLY A 30 15.39 8.71 -5.51
N MET A 31 14.48 7.80 -5.82
CA MET A 31 13.04 8.10 -5.90
C MET A 31 12.44 8.47 -4.55
N PHE A 32 12.90 7.83 -3.47
CA PHE A 32 12.50 8.19 -2.11
C PHE A 32 12.93 9.62 -1.74
N ILE A 33 14.18 9.97 -2.00
CA ILE A 33 14.72 11.33 -1.75
C ILE A 33 13.98 12.37 -2.60
N LEU A 34 13.70 12.06 -3.87
CA LEU A 34 12.90 12.92 -4.74
C LEU A 34 11.50 13.12 -4.20
N GLY A 35 10.88 12.05 -3.69
CA GLY A 35 9.56 12.11 -3.05
C GLY A 35 9.55 12.96 -1.78
N LEU A 36 10.60 12.89 -0.96
CA LEU A 36 10.77 13.78 0.19
C LEU A 36 10.88 15.25 -0.24
N GLY A 37 11.69 15.52 -1.26
CA GLY A 37 11.92 16.88 -1.78
C GLY A 37 10.67 17.52 -2.37
N ILE A 38 9.83 16.77 -3.07
CA ILE A 38 8.55 17.23 -3.62
C ILE A 38 7.47 17.25 -2.54
N GLY A 39 7.42 16.21 -1.70
CA GLY A 39 6.37 16.02 -0.70
C GLY A 39 6.38 17.07 0.41
N TYR A 40 7.56 17.51 0.84
CA TYR A 40 7.67 18.48 1.93
C TYR A 40 7.02 19.84 1.60
N PRO A 41 7.28 20.50 0.45
CA PRO A 41 6.59 21.76 0.12
C PRO A 41 5.08 21.59 -0.08
N ILE A 42 4.63 20.47 -0.68
CA ILE A 42 3.19 20.22 -0.95
C ILE A 42 2.44 19.81 0.31
N SER A 43 3.14 19.36 1.36
CA SER A 43 2.51 18.87 2.59
C SER A 43 1.57 19.87 3.27
N GLY A 44 1.83 21.18 3.12
CA GLY A 44 0.98 22.23 3.67
C GLY A 44 -0.44 22.22 3.07
N ASP A 45 -0.52 22.09 1.74
CA ASP A 45 -1.80 22.03 1.02
C ASP A 45 -2.56 20.75 1.37
N ILE A 46 -1.83 19.63 1.50
CA ILE A 46 -2.40 18.35 1.92
C ILE A 46 -2.98 18.44 3.33
N ILE A 47 -2.26 19.05 4.28
CA ILE A 47 -2.73 19.26 5.64
C ILE A 47 -4.02 20.10 5.63
N SER A 48 -4.03 21.20 4.87
CA SER A 48 -5.20 22.08 4.75
C SER A 48 -6.41 21.35 4.18
N TRP A 49 -6.19 20.49 3.19
CA TRP A 49 -7.25 19.68 2.59
C TRP A 49 -7.85 18.68 3.58
N PHE A 50 -7.03 17.99 4.37
CA PHE A 50 -7.51 17.06 5.40
C PHE A 50 -8.27 17.76 6.52
N LEU A 51 -7.84 18.97 6.92
CA LEU A 51 -8.53 19.76 7.95
C LEU A 51 -9.92 20.25 7.49
N GLN A 52 -10.10 20.44 6.19
CA GLN A 52 -11.37 20.92 5.61
C GLN A 52 -12.27 19.78 5.12
N ALA A 53 -11.79 18.54 5.15
CA ALA A 53 -12.54 17.39 4.65
C ALA A 53 -13.74 17.08 5.56
N ASN A 54 -14.93 17.01 4.94
CA ASN A 54 -16.15 16.71 5.66
C ASN A 54 -16.12 15.30 6.29
N GLY A 55 -16.57 15.19 7.53
CA GLY A 55 -16.64 13.92 8.25
C GLY A 55 -15.33 13.43 8.85
N TYR A 56 -14.24 14.22 8.75
CA TYR A 56 -12.95 13.86 9.35
C TYR A 56 -12.78 14.37 10.77
N LEU A 57 -13.58 15.34 11.17
CA LEU A 57 -13.66 15.81 12.54
C LEU A 57 -15.11 15.66 13.00
N PRO A 58 -15.41 14.73 13.94
CA PRO A 58 -16.74 14.65 14.57
C PRO A 58 -17.08 15.93 15.33
N ASP A 59 -18.38 16.27 15.40
CA ASP A 59 -18.85 17.55 15.97
C ASP A 59 -18.44 17.79 17.44
N ASP A 60 -18.23 16.68 18.18
CA ASP A 60 -17.87 16.72 19.61
C ASP A 60 -16.35 16.68 19.86
N VAL A 61 -15.52 16.91 18.84
CA VAL A 61 -14.06 16.77 18.94
C VAL A 61 -13.38 18.10 18.73
N GLU A 62 -12.53 18.49 19.68
CA GLU A 62 -11.66 19.65 19.58
C GLU A 62 -10.23 19.25 19.27
N LEU A 63 -9.59 19.93 18.30
CA LEU A 63 -8.19 19.75 17.97
C LEU A 63 -7.32 20.74 18.73
N ILE A 64 -6.29 20.21 19.38
CA ILE A 64 -5.30 21.03 20.12
C ILE A 64 -3.88 20.79 19.60
N ILE A 65 -3.06 21.81 19.70
CA ILE A 65 -1.61 21.72 19.47
C ILE A 65 -0.94 21.74 20.85
N ILE A 66 -0.21 20.67 21.15
CA ILE A 66 0.50 20.53 22.43
C ILE A 66 1.96 20.99 22.28
N GLN A 67 2.57 20.71 21.13
CA GLN A 67 3.98 21.00 20.90
C GLN A 67 4.18 21.87 19.65
N PRO A 68 5.06 22.88 19.68
CA PRO A 68 5.30 23.76 18.53
C PRO A 68 5.81 23.02 17.28
N MET A 69 6.47 21.86 17.46
CA MET A 69 7.08 21.08 16.39
C MET A 69 6.08 20.18 15.62
N GLU A 70 4.83 20.07 16.07
CA GLU A 70 3.84 19.14 15.51
C GLU A 70 3.63 19.31 14.01
N VAL A 71 3.51 20.54 13.55
CA VAL A 71 3.28 20.82 12.12
C VAL A 71 4.48 20.41 11.26
N ILE A 72 5.70 20.61 11.76
CA ILE A 72 6.95 20.22 11.05
C ILE A 72 7.02 18.70 10.93
N LEU A 73 6.74 17.99 12.04
CA LEU A 73 6.74 16.52 12.06
C LEU A 73 5.67 15.95 11.13
N LEU A 74 4.47 16.57 11.07
CA LEU A 74 3.43 16.19 10.12
C LEU A 74 3.86 16.37 8.67
N ARG A 75 4.48 17.49 8.33
CA ARG A 75 5.01 17.72 6.98
C ARG A 75 6.05 16.67 6.59
N LEU A 76 6.95 16.32 7.50
CA LEU A 76 7.95 15.28 7.27
C LEU A 76 7.30 13.90 7.10
N ARG A 77 6.28 13.60 7.90
CA ARG A 77 5.52 12.34 7.80
C ARG A 77 4.83 12.21 6.44
N ILE A 78 4.13 13.25 5.99
CA ILE A 78 3.47 13.28 4.68
C ILE A 78 4.50 13.16 3.55
N ALA A 79 5.61 13.89 3.63
CA ALA A 79 6.69 13.79 2.65
C ALA A 79 7.25 12.37 2.56
N THR A 80 7.43 11.69 3.71
CA THR A 80 7.88 10.30 3.78
C THR A 80 6.88 9.36 3.13
N GLN A 81 5.57 9.54 3.37
CA GLN A 81 4.51 8.75 2.75
C GLN A 81 4.52 8.90 1.22
N ILE A 82 4.66 10.14 0.71
CA ILE A 82 4.82 10.41 -0.73
C ILE A 82 6.07 9.73 -1.28
N GLY A 83 7.20 9.80 -0.56
CA GLY A 83 8.43 9.11 -0.92
C GLY A 83 8.24 7.59 -1.06
N ILE A 84 7.58 6.96 -0.10
CA ILE A 84 7.23 5.53 -0.14
C ILE A 84 6.29 5.23 -1.33
N GLY A 85 5.30 6.08 -1.58
CA GLY A 85 4.39 5.95 -2.72
C GLY A 85 5.14 5.97 -4.06
N LEU A 86 6.11 6.89 -4.24
CA LEU A 86 6.95 6.95 -5.44
C LEU A 86 7.85 5.72 -5.59
N VAL A 87 8.39 5.20 -4.49
CA VAL A 87 9.16 3.95 -4.51
C VAL A 87 8.30 2.79 -4.99
N LEU A 88 7.09 2.63 -4.46
CA LEU A 88 6.16 1.58 -4.86
C LEU A 88 5.71 1.72 -6.31
N ALA A 89 5.38 2.93 -6.77
CA ALA A 89 5.08 3.21 -8.16
C ALA A 89 6.25 2.84 -9.09
N THR A 90 7.48 3.18 -8.69
CA THR A 90 8.69 2.83 -9.44
C THR A 90 8.89 1.32 -9.51
N LEU A 91 8.64 0.59 -8.43
CA LEU A 91 8.71 -0.88 -8.42
C LEU A 91 7.68 -1.50 -9.36
N ILE A 92 6.44 -1.01 -9.35
CA ILE A 92 5.37 -1.48 -10.25
C ILE A 92 5.76 -1.26 -11.71
N ILE A 93 6.25 -0.07 -12.05
CA ILE A 93 6.71 0.28 -13.40
C ILE A 93 7.89 -0.61 -13.82
N ASP A 94 8.89 -0.74 -12.96
CA ASP A 94 10.09 -1.54 -13.25
C ASP A 94 9.76 -3.01 -13.41
N LEU A 95 8.87 -3.55 -12.60
CA LEU A 95 8.38 -4.92 -12.69
C LEU A 95 7.64 -5.17 -14.01
N SER A 96 6.83 -4.20 -14.43
CA SER A 96 6.13 -4.25 -15.72
C SER A 96 7.08 -4.23 -16.92
N TRP A 97 8.14 -3.42 -16.85
CA TRP A 97 9.09 -3.24 -17.95
C TRP A 97 10.15 -4.33 -18.04
N ASN A 98 10.75 -4.70 -16.92
CA ASN A 98 11.93 -5.56 -16.87
C ASN A 98 11.66 -6.96 -16.31
N GLY A 99 10.47 -7.26 -15.77
CA GLY A 99 10.19 -8.48 -15.04
C GLY A 99 10.59 -9.76 -15.80
N LYS A 100 10.27 -9.87 -17.10
CA LYS A 100 10.65 -11.04 -17.92
C LYS A 100 12.15 -11.19 -18.18
N LYS A 101 12.91 -10.09 -18.17
CA LYS A 101 14.38 -10.13 -18.37
C LYS A 101 15.13 -10.69 -17.16
N LEU A 102 14.49 -10.68 -15.99
CA LEU A 102 15.12 -11.13 -14.74
C LEU A 102 15.19 -12.66 -14.63
N ILE A 103 14.26 -13.35 -15.27
CA ILE A 103 14.13 -14.83 -15.18
C ILE A 103 14.65 -15.52 -16.44
N ASN A 104 14.45 -14.91 -17.62
CA ASN A 104 14.79 -15.57 -18.88
C ASN A 104 16.08 -14.99 -19.50
N LYS A 105 17.23 -15.49 -19.06
CA LYS A 105 18.54 -15.22 -19.68
C LYS A 105 18.71 -15.91 -21.06
N SER A 106 17.72 -16.66 -21.53
CA SER A 106 17.90 -17.66 -22.60
C SER A 106 17.09 -17.48 -23.89
N ASN A 107 16.49 -16.35 -24.21
CA ASN A 107 15.91 -16.23 -25.56
C ASN A 107 16.15 -14.86 -26.21
N LYS A 108 17.05 -14.91 -27.21
CA LYS A 108 17.62 -13.79 -27.97
C LYS A 108 16.85 -13.51 -29.27
N ASN A 109 15.53 -13.65 -29.32
CA ASN A 109 14.72 -13.28 -30.50
C ASN A 109 13.59 -12.34 -30.14
N GLU A 110 13.88 -11.05 -30.11
CA GLU A 110 12.89 -10.01 -29.82
C GLU A 110 12.94 -8.84 -30.84
N ASN A 111 12.59 -9.08 -32.08
CA ASN A 111 12.47 -8.00 -33.09
C ASN A 111 11.03 -7.54 -33.34
N GLY A 112 10.03 -7.93 -32.53
CA GLY A 112 8.64 -7.57 -32.72
C GLY A 112 7.95 -6.80 -31.57
N LEU A 113 8.66 -6.35 -30.54
CA LEU A 113 8.06 -6.16 -29.20
C LEU A 113 7.95 -4.74 -28.65
N TYR A 114 8.34 -3.68 -29.36
CA TYR A 114 8.23 -2.32 -28.81
C TYR A 114 6.76 -1.91 -28.60
N SER A 115 5.88 -2.16 -29.56
CA SER A 115 4.45 -1.81 -29.47
C SER A 115 3.74 -2.55 -28.35
N THR A 116 4.01 -3.84 -28.17
CA THR A 116 3.42 -4.64 -27.07
C THR A 116 3.96 -4.29 -25.69
N LYS A 117 5.20 -3.80 -25.58
CA LYS A 117 5.77 -3.33 -24.31
C LYS A 117 5.13 -2.02 -23.85
N ILE A 118 4.97 -1.06 -24.77
CA ILE A 118 4.32 0.23 -24.50
C ILE A 118 2.86 0.01 -24.09
N MET A 119 2.13 -0.83 -24.83
CA MET A 119 0.73 -1.14 -24.53
C MET A 119 0.57 -1.82 -23.14
N ARG A 120 1.49 -2.72 -22.73
CA ARG A 120 1.47 -3.31 -21.38
C ARG A 120 1.78 -2.28 -20.31
N LEU A 121 2.76 -1.42 -20.54
CA LEU A 121 3.11 -0.37 -19.59
C LEU A 121 1.95 0.62 -19.40
N SER A 122 1.32 1.07 -20.48
CA SER A 122 0.16 1.96 -20.40
C SER A 122 -0.98 1.31 -19.61
N LEU A 123 -1.29 0.03 -19.88
CA LEU A 123 -2.33 -0.70 -19.17
C LEU A 123 -2.01 -0.82 -17.66
N VAL A 124 -0.77 -1.10 -17.29
CA VAL A 124 -0.34 -1.16 -15.89
C VAL A 124 -0.45 0.21 -15.22
N LEU A 125 -0.03 1.29 -15.89
CA LEU A 125 -0.15 2.64 -15.37
C LEU A 125 -1.62 3.06 -15.18
N PHE A 126 -2.48 2.83 -16.19
CA PHE A 126 -3.91 3.11 -16.06
C PHE A 126 -4.56 2.30 -14.94
N SER A 127 -4.23 1.01 -14.82
CA SER A 127 -4.72 0.17 -13.73
C SER A 127 -4.23 0.65 -12.36
N SER A 128 -2.96 1.06 -12.26
CA SER A 128 -2.40 1.59 -11.01
C SER A 128 -3.09 2.89 -10.59
N ILE A 129 -3.26 3.82 -11.52
CA ILE A 129 -3.97 5.08 -11.25
C ILE A 129 -5.43 4.80 -10.85
N GLY A 130 -6.13 3.94 -11.59
CA GLY A 130 -7.52 3.58 -11.31
C GLY A 130 -7.68 2.94 -9.93
N LEU A 131 -6.84 1.96 -9.59
CA LEU A 131 -6.84 1.33 -8.26
C LEU A 131 -6.47 2.32 -7.15
N GLY A 132 -5.52 3.23 -7.40
CA GLY A 132 -5.17 4.29 -6.46
C GLY A 132 -6.33 5.24 -6.17
N ILE A 133 -7.07 5.65 -7.21
CA ILE A 133 -8.27 6.48 -7.07
C ILE A 133 -9.36 5.73 -6.28
N ILE A 134 -9.60 4.46 -6.58
CA ILE A 134 -10.58 3.65 -5.83
C ILE A 134 -10.16 3.54 -4.35
N GLY A 135 -8.87 3.32 -4.07
CA GLY A 135 -8.33 3.29 -2.72
C GLY A 135 -8.49 4.63 -1.98
N ALA A 136 -8.27 5.76 -2.68
CA ALA A 136 -8.48 7.09 -2.14
C ALA A 136 -9.97 7.36 -1.84
N ILE A 137 -10.88 6.98 -2.74
CA ILE A 137 -12.33 7.10 -2.56
C ILE A 137 -12.79 6.25 -1.37
N TYR A 138 -12.29 5.01 -1.26
CA TYR A 138 -12.60 4.14 -0.12
C TYR A 138 -12.11 4.75 1.20
N ALA A 139 -10.87 5.25 1.24
CA ALA A 139 -10.33 5.91 2.42
C ALA A 139 -11.16 7.14 2.82
N HIS A 140 -11.47 8.00 1.84
CA HIS A 140 -12.16 9.27 2.07
C HIS A 140 -13.60 9.09 2.52
N ASN A 141 -14.36 8.20 1.88
CA ASN A 141 -15.81 8.11 2.11
C ASN A 141 -16.22 7.03 3.12
N VAL A 142 -15.37 6.03 3.35
CA VAL A 142 -15.72 4.87 4.18
C VAL A 142 -14.78 4.72 5.36
N LEU A 143 -13.48 4.48 5.10
CA LEU A 143 -12.54 4.08 6.12
C LEU A 143 -12.36 5.17 7.20
N ILE A 144 -12.00 6.38 6.80
CA ILE A 144 -11.64 7.46 7.73
C ILE A 144 -12.87 7.96 8.50
N PRO A 145 -14.01 8.34 7.87
CA PRO A 145 -15.17 8.80 8.61
C PRO A 145 -15.72 7.77 9.58
N MET A 146 -15.85 6.51 9.13
CA MET A 146 -16.38 5.43 9.96
C MET A 146 -15.48 5.16 11.18
N LEU A 147 -14.17 5.22 11.00
CA LEU A 147 -13.23 4.93 12.06
C LEU A 147 -13.16 6.07 13.09
N LEU A 148 -13.15 7.33 12.63
CA LEU A 148 -13.13 8.49 13.50
C LEU A 148 -14.44 8.64 14.30
N ASP A 149 -15.60 8.38 13.67
CA ASP A 149 -16.90 8.35 14.34
C ASP A 149 -16.96 7.24 15.40
N PHE A 150 -16.44 6.05 15.08
CA PHE A 150 -16.35 4.95 16.03
C PHE A 150 -15.50 5.31 17.25
N LEU A 151 -14.30 5.88 17.06
CA LEU A 151 -13.40 6.29 18.15
C LEU A 151 -14.01 7.41 19.01
N ALA A 152 -14.67 8.39 18.40
CA ALA A 152 -15.31 9.47 19.13
C ALA A 152 -16.48 8.96 20.00
N LYS A 153 -17.32 8.06 19.45
CA LYS A 153 -18.44 7.45 20.17
C LYS A 153 -17.98 6.57 21.31
N ASP A 154 -16.92 5.79 21.13
CA ASP A 154 -16.37 4.92 22.15
C ASP A 154 -15.88 5.74 23.36
N ALA A 155 -15.14 6.82 23.11
CA ALA A 155 -14.70 7.73 24.18
C ALA A 155 -15.87 8.42 24.90
N SER A 156 -16.87 8.89 24.15
CA SER A 156 -18.07 9.54 24.72
C SER A 156 -18.92 8.57 25.53
N ALA A 157 -19.00 7.31 25.15
CA ALA A 157 -19.71 6.26 25.89
C ALA A 157 -19.14 6.01 27.29
N VAL A 158 -17.85 6.27 27.51
CA VAL A 158 -17.18 6.19 28.81
C VAL A 158 -17.23 7.53 29.59
N GLY A 159 -17.88 8.55 29.03
CA GLY A 159 -18.04 9.87 29.67
C GLY A 159 -16.82 10.78 29.53
N LEU A 160 -15.93 10.52 28.59
CA LEU A 160 -14.77 11.36 28.31
C LEU A 160 -15.09 12.46 27.30
N THR A 161 -14.48 13.63 27.47
CA THR A 161 -14.50 14.70 26.46
C THR A 161 -13.46 14.41 25.39
N ASN A 162 -13.85 14.51 24.12
CA ASN A 162 -12.97 14.25 22.98
C ASN A 162 -12.10 15.45 22.65
N THR A 163 -10.87 15.46 23.15
CA THR A 163 -9.85 16.43 22.77
C THR A 163 -8.68 15.73 22.12
N TRP A 164 -8.47 15.96 20.83
CA TRP A 164 -7.44 15.24 20.07
C TRP A 164 -6.25 16.13 19.74
N GLN A 165 -5.06 15.58 19.88
CA GLN A 165 -3.83 16.24 19.47
C GLN A 165 -3.75 16.27 17.93
N LEU A 166 -3.48 17.45 17.35
CA LEU A 166 -3.40 17.66 15.90
C LEU A 166 -2.44 16.67 15.23
N GLN A 167 -1.24 16.49 15.77
CA GLN A 167 -0.23 15.59 15.20
C GLN A 167 -0.69 14.14 15.20
N SER A 168 -1.31 13.67 16.27
CA SER A 168 -1.78 12.29 16.42
C SER A 168 -2.95 12.03 15.47
N TRP A 169 -3.95 12.90 15.47
CA TRP A 169 -5.13 12.78 14.62
C TRP A 169 -4.78 12.86 13.13
N LEU A 170 -4.11 13.93 12.70
CA LEU A 170 -3.78 14.12 11.28
C LEU A 170 -2.76 13.10 10.80
N GLY A 171 -1.81 12.72 11.66
CA GLY A 171 -0.87 11.65 11.37
C GLY A 171 -1.55 10.29 11.20
N PHE A 172 -2.60 10.01 11.97
CA PHE A 172 -3.42 8.81 11.84
C PHE A 172 -4.24 8.85 10.53
N VAL A 173 -4.96 9.94 10.28
CA VAL A 173 -5.79 10.13 9.07
C VAL A 173 -4.96 10.01 7.79
N THR A 174 -3.84 10.74 7.71
CA THR A 174 -2.94 10.65 6.55
C THR A 174 -2.34 9.26 6.40
N GLY A 175 -2.01 8.60 7.51
CA GLY A 175 -1.51 7.23 7.52
C GLY A 175 -2.52 6.27 6.91
N LEU A 176 -3.77 6.30 7.35
CA LEU A 176 -4.86 5.46 6.82
C LEU A 176 -5.14 5.74 5.35
N PHE A 177 -5.16 7.01 4.94
CA PHE A 177 -5.38 7.40 3.56
C PHE A 177 -4.31 6.80 2.64
N PHE A 178 -3.04 7.03 2.93
CA PHE A 178 -1.93 6.48 2.15
C PHE A 178 -1.86 4.95 2.21
N ALA A 179 -2.08 4.36 3.40
CA ALA A 179 -2.14 2.90 3.54
C ALA A 179 -3.24 2.29 2.66
N SER A 180 -4.41 2.90 2.60
CA SER A 180 -5.49 2.46 1.72
C SER A 180 -5.11 2.54 0.25
N VAL A 181 -4.58 3.67 -0.22
CA VAL A 181 -4.13 3.84 -1.61
C VAL A 181 -3.09 2.77 -2.00
N ILE A 182 -2.14 2.48 -1.09
CA ILE A 182 -1.13 1.44 -1.30
C ILE A 182 -1.75 0.04 -1.28
N SER A 183 -2.67 -0.23 -0.37
CA SER A 183 -3.35 -1.52 -0.25
C SER A 183 -4.11 -1.88 -1.52
N PHE A 184 -4.72 -0.91 -2.18
CA PHE A 184 -5.40 -1.10 -3.46
C PHE A 184 -4.47 -1.37 -4.64
N GLN A 185 -3.14 -1.20 -4.49
CA GLN A 185 -2.17 -1.66 -5.48
C GLN A 185 -1.89 -3.18 -5.39
N THR A 186 -2.37 -3.86 -4.35
CA THR A 186 -2.14 -5.30 -4.13
C THR A 186 -2.50 -6.17 -5.33
N PRO A 187 -3.67 -6.03 -5.99
CA PRO A 187 -4.02 -6.85 -7.17
C PRO A 187 -3.01 -6.71 -8.29
N LEU A 188 -2.59 -5.49 -8.57
CA LEU A 188 -1.64 -5.19 -9.63
C LEU A 188 -0.26 -5.74 -9.31
N ALA A 189 0.21 -5.55 -8.08
CA ALA A 189 1.50 -6.05 -7.61
C ALA A 189 1.55 -7.59 -7.68
N VAL A 190 0.53 -8.28 -7.18
CA VAL A 190 0.43 -9.74 -7.21
C VAL A 190 0.39 -10.26 -8.66
N LEU A 191 -0.44 -9.69 -9.51
CA LEU A 191 -0.51 -10.07 -10.93
C LEU A 191 0.83 -9.89 -11.65
N LEU A 192 1.54 -8.80 -11.39
CA LEU A 192 2.86 -8.57 -11.97
C LEU A 192 3.89 -9.58 -11.46
N LEU A 193 3.91 -9.89 -10.18
CA LEU A 193 4.81 -10.88 -9.58
C LEU A 193 4.55 -12.28 -10.15
N LEU A 194 3.29 -12.69 -10.31
CA LEU A 194 2.91 -13.96 -10.93
C LEU A 194 3.27 -13.99 -12.42
N ARG A 195 2.98 -12.96 -13.19
CA ARG A 195 3.24 -12.89 -14.64
C ARG A 195 4.72 -12.78 -14.99
N THR A 196 5.51 -12.20 -14.10
CA THR A 196 6.98 -12.17 -14.26
C THR A 196 7.63 -13.46 -13.84
N GLY A 197 6.92 -14.34 -13.10
CA GLY A 197 7.44 -15.61 -12.59
C GLY A 197 8.41 -15.44 -11.41
N ILE A 198 8.44 -14.25 -10.77
CA ILE A 198 9.22 -14.02 -9.54
C ILE A 198 8.63 -14.84 -8.41
N ILE A 199 7.30 -14.96 -8.39
CA ILE A 199 6.55 -15.78 -7.45
C ILE A 199 5.69 -16.76 -8.26
N SER A 200 5.69 -18.03 -7.85
CA SER A 200 4.81 -19.03 -8.44
C SER A 200 3.39 -18.91 -7.89
N ARG A 201 2.41 -19.35 -8.68
CA ARG A 201 1.02 -19.40 -8.23
C ARG A 201 0.85 -20.37 -7.07
N ASP A 202 1.50 -21.53 -7.16
CA ASP A 202 1.41 -22.56 -6.13
C ASP A 202 1.92 -22.04 -4.79
N PHE A 203 3.00 -21.24 -4.80
CA PHE A 203 3.46 -20.56 -3.59
C PHE A 203 2.37 -19.69 -2.94
N VAL A 204 1.68 -18.86 -3.72
CA VAL A 204 0.63 -17.98 -3.19
C VAL A 204 -0.59 -18.79 -2.72
N THR A 205 -0.97 -19.83 -3.45
CA THR A 205 -2.13 -20.66 -3.08
C THR A 205 -1.86 -21.56 -1.87
N ASP A 206 -0.67 -22.11 -1.75
CA ASP A 206 -0.29 -22.98 -0.62
C ASP A 206 -0.08 -22.18 0.67
N ASN A 207 0.34 -20.91 0.56
CA ASN A 207 0.59 -20.03 1.70
C ASN A 207 -0.51 -18.99 1.92
N ARG A 208 -1.72 -19.19 1.41
CA ARG A 208 -2.85 -18.25 1.55
C ARG A 208 -3.08 -17.81 3.00
N GLY A 209 -3.12 -18.74 3.93
CA GLY A 209 -3.35 -18.44 5.34
C GLY A 209 -2.30 -17.49 5.92
N LEU A 210 -1.02 -17.68 5.58
CA LEU A 210 0.07 -16.82 6.02
C LEU A 210 -0.05 -15.42 5.39
N ILE A 211 -0.42 -15.34 4.11
CA ILE A 211 -0.59 -14.06 3.40
C ILE A 211 -1.80 -13.30 3.95
N TRP A 212 -2.91 -13.96 4.20
CA TRP A 212 -4.08 -13.36 4.85
C TRP A 212 -3.77 -12.87 6.26
N PHE A 213 -3.10 -13.71 7.05
CA PHE A 213 -2.64 -13.32 8.38
C PHE A 213 -1.74 -12.09 8.33
N SER A 214 -0.79 -12.04 7.39
CA SER A 214 0.10 -10.89 7.21
C SER A 214 -0.67 -9.62 6.82
N ALA A 215 -1.68 -9.72 5.95
CA ALA A 215 -2.52 -8.59 5.55
C ALA A 215 -3.34 -8.05 6.74
N LEU A 216 -3.93 -8.95 7.55
CA LEU A 216 -4.67 -8.56 8.76
C LEU A 216 -3.73 -7.99 9.84
N LEU A 217 -2.54 -8.57 9.99
CA LEU A 217 -1.52 -8.06 10.91
C LEU A 217 -1.06 -6.65 10.51
N LEU A 218 -0.84 -6.41 9.21
CA LEU A 218 -0.55 -5.06 8.72
C LEU A 218 -1.73 -4.10 8.98
N GLY A 219 -2.96 -4.56 8.77
CA GLY A 219 -4.16 -3.82 9.14
C GLY A 219 -4.15 -3.42 10.62
N ALA A 220 -3.87 -4.36 11.51
CA ALA A 220 -3.82 -4.12 12.95
C ALA A 220 -2.68 -3.16 13.38
N VAL A 221 -1.55 -3.17 12.68
CA VAL A 221 -0.43 -2.24 12.94
C VAL A 221 -0.74 -0.82 12.46
N LEU A 222 -1.50 -0.70 11.38
CA LEU A 222 -1.83 0.59 10.76
C LEU A 222 -3.06 1.26 11.38
N SER A 223 -3.89 0.50 12.11
CA SER A 223 -5.12 0.96 12.76
C SER A 223 -5.01 0.94 14.29
N PRO A 224 -5.98 1.54 15.04
CA PRO A 224 -6.10 1.30 16.46
C PRO A 224 -6.18 -0.20 16.80
N PRO A 225 -5.80 -0.60 18.03
CA PRO A 225 -5.78 -2.01 18.43
C PRO A 225 -7.21 -2.52 18.77
N ASP A 226 -8.11 -2.43 17.80
CA ASP A 226 -9.49 -2.92 17.89
C ASP A 226 -9.84 -3.78 16.67
N PRO A 227 -10.72 -4.79 16.81
CA PRO A 227 -11.07 -5.70 15.73
C PRO A 227 -11.74 -5.00 14.53
N VAL A 228 -12.54 -3.96 14.76
CA VAL A 228 -13.29 -3.26 13.70
C VAL A 228 -12.31 -2.54 12.77
N SER A 229 -11.39 -1.77 13.34
CA SER A 229 -10.35 -1.06 12.59
C SER A 229 -9.43 -2.01 11.83
N MET A 230 -9.03 -3.12 12.47
CA MET A 230 -8.21 -4.15 11.83
C MET A 230 -8.88 -4.70 10.56
N PHE A 231 -10.18 -5.03 10.64
CA PHE A 231 -10.93 -5.55 9.48
C PHE A 231 -11.19 -4.50 8.41
N LEU A 232 -11.43 -3.24 8.80
CA LEU A 232 -11.62 -2.15 7.85
C LEU A 232 -10.36 -1.84 7.03
N VAL A 233 -9.18 -2.00 7.62
CA VAL A 233 -7.89 -1.75 6.93
C VAL A 233 -7.37 -3.02 6.25
N GLY A 234 -7.35 -4.15 6.95
CA GLY A 234 -6.81 -5.41 6.44
C GLY A 234 -7.75 -6.20 5.54
N GLY A 235 -9.07 -6.09 5.77
CA GLY A 235 -10.08 -6.81 4.99
C GLY A 235 -10.02 -6.54 3.49
N PRO A 236 -10.00 -5.28 3.04
CA PRO A 236 -9.82 -4.95 1.63
C PRO A 236 -8.55 -5.56 1.02
N MET A 237 -7.43 -5.63 1.76
CA MET A 237 -6.19 -6.25 1.26
C MET A 237 -6.40 -7.74 0.96
N VAL A 238 -7.09 -8.46 1.83
CA VAL A 238 -7.40 -9.89 1.64
C VAL A 238 -8.34 -10.08 0.45
N ILE A 239 -9.40 -9.28 0.34
CA ILE A 239 -10.35 -9.34 -0.78
C ILE A 239 -9.64 -9.05 -2.10
N LEU A 240 -8.82 -8.01 -2.15
CA LEU A 240 -8.08 -7.61 -3.33
C LEU A 240 -7.03 -8.65 -3.76
N LEU A 241 -6.42 -9.35 -2.80
CA LEU A 241 -5.54 -10.48 -3.08
C LEU A 241 -6.32 -11.60 -3.80
N GLU A 242 -7.48 -11.99 -3.27
CA GLU A 242 -8.30 -13.06 -3.88
C GLU A 242 -8.79 -12.66 -5.28
N ILE A 243 -9.19 -11.41 -5.47
CA ILE A 243 -9.54 -10.89 -6.80
C ILE A 243 -8.37 -11.03 -7.76
N SER A 244 -7.14 -10.72 -7.33
CA SER A 244 -5.96 -10.85 -8.19
C SER A 244 -5.69 -12.30 -8.61
N LEU A 245 -5.89 -13.26 -7.71
CA LEU A 245 -5.75 -14.69 -8.01
C LEU A 245 -6.85 -15.20 -8.96
N LEU A 246 -8.08 -14.68 -8.82
CA LEU A 246 -9.17 -14.97 -9.75
C LEU A 246 -8.89 -14.43 -11.16
N VAL A 247 -8.43 -13.18 -11.26
CA VAL A 247 -8.06 -12.56 -12.55
C VAL A 247 -6.93 -13.32 -13.23
N ASP A 248 -5.91 -13.76 -12.47
CA ASP A 248 -4.83 -14.58 -13.02
C ASP A 248 -5.34 -15.94 -13.54
N ARG A 249 -6.35 -16.52 -12.88
CA ARG A 249 -6.97 -17.77 -13.30
C ARG A 249 -7.74 -17.66 -14.61
N ILE A 250 -8.46 -16.55 -14.80
CA ILE A 250 -9.30 -16.30 -15.98
C ILE A 250 -8.44 -15.89 -17.19
N SER A 251 -7.31 -15.26 -16.94
CA SER A 251 -6.41 -14.71 -17.97
C SER A 251 -5.40 -15.75 -18.54
N LYS A 252 -5.48 -17.01 -18.10
CA LYS A 252 -4.74 -18.16 -18.66
C LYS A 252 -5.59 -18.91 -19.65
#